data_1212850ca8e62b1d0db2a5ed5cc37a45
#
_entry.id   1212850ca8e62b1d0db2a5ed5cc37a45
#
_cell.length_a   1.000
_cell.length_b   1.000
_cell.length_c   1.000
_cell.angle_alpha   90.00
_cell.angle_beta   90.00
_cell.angle_gamma   90.00
#
_symmetry.space_group_name_H-M   'P 1'
#
loop_
_entity.id
_entity.type
_entity.pdbx_description
1 polymer ?
#
loop_
_entity_poly.entity_id
_entity_poly.type
_entity_poly.pdbx_seq_one_letter_code
_entity_poly.pdbx_strand_id
1 'polypeptide(L)'
;MKILITPELIDKYCELIGDDNPIHDPDNTIKYGQPVAPGILVTALITRNPKPYWALGKLNVRYHDAVYVGDTIEITHKTLKERANVVVNEVYIHVGDSLKQTIEMTTVKII
;
A
#
# COMPACT_ATOMS: atom_id res chain seq x y z
N MET A 1 -12.08 -2.13 1.93
CA MET A 1 -11.23 -3.09 2.67
C MET A 1 -10.41 -2.33 3.70
N LYS A 2 -10.39 -2.81 4.93
CA LYS A 2 -9.62 -2.20 6.02
C LYS A 2 -8.51 -3.13 6.47
N ILE A 3 -7.32 -2.60 6.70
CA ILE A 3 -6.16 -3.37 7.16
C ILE A 3 -5.45 -2.61 8.28
N LEU A 4 -5.24 -3.30 9.40
CA LEU A 4 -4.45 -2.75 10.51
C LEU A 4 -2.95 -2.91 10.22
N ILE A 5 -2.21 -1.82 10.33
CA ILE A 5 -0.75 -1.81 10.16
C ILE A 5 -0.10 -2.17 11.49
N THR A 6 0.32 -3.41 11.61
CA THR A 6 0.92 -3.94 12.85
C THR A 6 2.44 -3.83 12.83
N PRO A 7 3.09 -3.79 14.02
CA PRO A 7 4.54 -3.86 14.09
C PRO A 7 5.11 -5.12 13.42
N GLU A 8 4.44 -6.25 13.58
CA GLU A 8 4.86 -7.53 13.02
C GLU A 8 4.88 -7.52 11.50
N LEU A 9 3.88 -6.87 10.88
CA LEU A 9 3.81 -6.71 9.43
C LEU A 9 5.00 -5.91 8.91
N ILE A 10 5.33 -4.80 9.57
CA ILE A 10 6.46 -3.95 9.20
C ILE A 10 7.78 -4.70 9.37
N ASP A 11 7.95 -5.39 10.51
CA ASP A 11 9.17 -6.13 10.79
C ASP A 11 9.43 -7.23 9.76
N LYS A 12 8.41 -7.98 9.40
CA LYS A 12 8.52 -9.03 8.39
C LYS A 12 8.87 -8.47 7.01
N TYR A 13 8.25 -7.36 6.64
CA TYR A 13 8.55 -6.71 5.37
C TYR A 13 9.99 -6.19 5.32
N CYS A 14 10.41 -5.48 6.36
CA CYS A 14 11.76 -4.91 6.44
C CYS A 14 12.83 -6.00 6.46
N GLU A 15 12.60 -7.09 7.19
CA GLU A 15 13.50 -8.23 7.21
C GLU A 15 13.63 -8.87 5.82
N LEU A 16 12.50 -9.08 5.14
CA LEU A 16 12.47 -9.73 3.84
C LEU A 16 13.26 -8.95 2.77
N ILE A 17 13.12 -7.64 2.75
CA ILE A 17 13.75 -6.79 1.72
C ILE A 17 15.05 -6.14 2.15
N GLY A 18 15.45 -6.31 3.41
CA GLY A 18 16.66 -5.69 3.94
C GLY A 18 16.53 -4.18 4.20
N ASP A 19 15.33 -3.70 4.49
CA ASP A 19 15.10 -2.30 4.86
C ASP A 19 15.39 -2.12 6.35
N ASP A 20 16.49 -1.45 6.66
CA ASP A 20 16.93 -1.15 8.03
C ASP A 20 16.81 0.34 8.38
N ASN A 21 16.02 1.08 7.64
CA ASN A 21 15.81 2.50 7.88
C ASN A 21 15.20 2.71 9.28
N PRO A 22 15.87 3.49 10.15
CA PRO A 22 15.40 3.69 11.53
C PRO A 22 13.99 4.27 11.68
N ILE A 23 13.46 4.95 10.68
CA ILE A 23 12.10 5.51 10.74
C ILE A 23 11.03 4.43 10.84
N HIS A 24 11.33 3.19 10.46
CA HIS A 24 10.42 2.04 10.55
C HIS A 24 10.59 1.25 11.84
N ASP A 25 11.62 1.55 12.63
CA ASP A 25 11.87 0.87 13.90
C ASP A 25 10.78 1.23 14.92
N PRO A 26 10.07 0.26 15.50
CA PRO A 26 9.07 0.52 16.53
C PRO A 26 9.59 1.30 17.74
N ASP A 27 10.89 1.20 18.02
CA ASP A 27 11.53 1.88 19.14
C ASP A 27 12.04 3.28 18.79
N ASN A 28 11.98 3.69 17.50
CA ASN A 28 12.47 4.97 17.03
C ASN A 28 11.32 5.92 16.71
N THR A 29 11.12 6.92 17.55
CA THR A 29 10.05 7.90 17.39
C THR A 29 10.57 9.32 17.18
N ILE A 30 11.87 9.49 16.93
CA ILE A 30 12.55 10.79 17.00
C ILE A 30 11.99 11.81 16.00
N LYS A 31 11.75 11.41 14.75
CA LYS A 31 11.36 12.34 13.70
C LYS A 31 9.85 12.56 13.60
N TYR A 32 9.05 11.50 13.74
CA TYR A 32 7.61 11.54 13.50
C TYR A 32 6.77 11.28 14.76
N GLY A 33 7.41 11.12 15.92
CA GLY A 33 6.74 10.78 17.17
C GLY A 33 6.24 9.35 17.24
N GLN A 34 6.30 8.59 16.14
CA GLN A 34 5.88 7.20 16.05
C GLN A 34 6.51 6.54 14.81
N PRO A 35 6.68 5.21 14.80
CA PRO A 35 7.26 4.52 13.65
C PRO A 35 6.42 4.67 12.40
N VAL A 36 7.11 4.90 11.26
CA VAL A 36 6.49 5.07 9.95
C VAL A 36 6.48 3.74 9.22
N ALA A 37 5.33 3.35 8.67
CA ALA A 37 5.25 2.20 7.80
C ALA A 37 5.95 2.46 6.47
N PRO A 38 6.70 1.48 5.90
CA PRO A 38 7.25 1.64 4.56
C PRO A 38 6.14 1.93 3.54
N GLY A 39 6.29 3.01 2.78
CA GLY A 39 5.27 3.43 1.82
C GLY A 39 4.98 2.35 0.78
N ILE A 40 6.02 1.66 0.30
CA ILE A 40 5.88 0.57 -0.68
C ILE A 40 5.13 -0.62 -0.08
N LEU A 41 5.34 -0.95 1.19
CA LEU A 41 4.56 -2.00 1.86
C LEU A 41 3.07 -1.66 1.84
N VAL A 42 2.72 -0.43 2.20
CA VAL A 42 1.32 0.02 2.21
C VAL A 42 0.73 -0.07 0.80
N THR A 43 1.48 0.37 -0.22
CA THR A 43 1.07 0.23 -1.62
C THR A 43 0.84 -1.25 -1.99
N ALA A 44 1.74 -2.13 -1.60
CA ALA A 44 1.66 -3.56 -1.95
C ALA A 44 0.41 -4.23 -1.37
N LEU A 45 -0.15 -3.72 -0.27
CA LEU A 45 -1.34 -4.29 0.34
C LEU A 45 -2.59 -4.18 -0.55
N ILE A 46 -2.60 -3.31 -1.56
CA ILE A 46 -3.70 -3.24 -2.53
C ILE A 46 -3.77 -4.49 -3.41
N THR A 47 -2.69 -5.27 -3.49
CA THR A 47 -2.63 -6.48 -4.31
C THR A 47 -3.04 -7.75 -3.54
N ARG A 48 -3.55 -7.61 -2.32
CA ARG A 48 -4.10 -8.75 -1.57
C ARG A 48 -5.31 -9.33 -2.29
N ASN A 49 -5.45 -10.65 -2.26
CA ASN A 49 -6.53 -11.37 -2.91
C ASN A 49 -6.59 -11.08 -4.43
N PRO A 50 -5.49 -11.34 -5.15
CA PRO A 50 -5.46 -11.07 -6.58
C PRO A 50 -6.42 -11.97 -7.34
N LYS A 51 -6.99 -11.46 -8.45
CA LYS A 51 -7.73 -12.29 -9.40
C LYS A 51 -6.78 -13.29 -10.06
N PRO A 52 -7.13 -14.60 -10.10
CA PRO A 52 -6.33 -15.57 -10.83
C PRO A 52 -6.11 -15.15 -12.29
N TYR A 53 -4.91 -15.34 -12.79
CA TYR A 53 -4.49 -15.04 -14.17
C TYR A 53 -4.43 -13.56 -14.54
N TRP A 54 -4.64 -12.67 -13.58
CA TRP A 54 -4.40 -11.24 -13.77
C TRP A 54 -3.07 -10.84 -13.16
N ALA A 55 -2.29 -10.08 -13.91
CA ALA A 55 -0.99 -9.60 -13.47
C ALA A 55 -0.96 -8.08 -13.41
N LEU A 56 -0.12 -7.54 -12.55
CA LEU A 56 0.15 -6.13 -12.51
C LEU A 56 0.97 -5.72 -13.73
N GLY A 57 0.42 -4.84 -14.57
CA GLY A 57 1.10 -4.36 -15.77
C GLY A 57 1.74 -2.99 -15.59
N LYS A 58 1.14 -2.14 -14.77
CA LYS A 58 1.64 -0.79 -14.50
C LYS A 58 1.18 -0.31 -13.15
N LEU A 59 2.05 0.39 -12.45
CA LEU A 59 1.75 0.98 -11.15
C LEU A 59 2.32 2.39 -11.10
N ASN A 60 1.48 3.36 -10.78
CA ASN A 60 1.88 4.74 -10.57
C ASN A 60 1.36 5.19 -9.22
N VAL A 61 2.27 5.53 -8.30
CA VAL A 61 1.93 5.83 -6.90
C VAL A 61 2.29 7.26 -6.58
N ARG A 62 1.37 7.96 -5.93
CA ARG A 62 1.61 9.26 -5.33
C ARG A 62 1.46 9.13 -3.82
N TYR A 63 2.53 9.46 -3.10
CA TYR A 63 2.57 9.46 -1.64
C TYR A 63 2.22 10.84 -1.13
N HIS A 64 1.11 10.99 -0.40
CA HIS A 64 0.66 12.28 0.13
C HIS A 64 1.12 12.49 1.57
N ASP A 65 1.12 11.43 2.36
CA ASP A 65 1.46 11.50 3.78
C ASP A 65 1.86 10.11 4.28
N ALA A 66 2.52 10.07 5.44
CA ALA A 66 2.98 8.84 6.05
C ALA A 66 1.83 8.04 6.68
N VAL A 67 1.97 6.71 6.64
CA VAL A 67 1.15 5.78 7.41
C VAL A 67 2.00 5.28 8.58
N TYR A 68 1.41 5.21 9.76
CA TYR A 68 2.13 4.85 10.99
C TYR A 68 1.70 3.50 11.53
N VAL A 69 2.57 2.91 12.32
CA VAL A 69 2.21 1.74 13.13
C VAL A 69 0.95 2.01 13.92
N GLY A 70 0.01 1.07 13.89
CA GLY A 70 -1.26 1.20 14.59
C GLY A 70 -2.38 1.83 13.77
N ASP A 71 -2.05 2.43 12.62
CA ASP A 71 -3.07 2.96 11.73
C ASP A 71 -3.85 1.82 11.08
N THR A 72 -5.15 2.04 10.89
CA THR A 72 -5.99 1.18 10.04
C THR A 72 -6.18 1.89 8.73
N ILE A 73 -5.63 1.32 7.66
CA ILE A 73 -5.81 1.85 6.31
C ILE A 73 -7.13 1.35 5.72
N GLU A 74 -7.78 2.22 4.95
CA GLU A 74 -8.95 1.87 4.15
C GLU A 74 -8.61 2.00 2.68
N ILE A 75 -8.85 0.93 1.92
CA ILE A 75 -8.55 0.83 0.49
C ILE A 75 -9.87 0.91 -0.27
N THR A 76 -9.98 1.89 -1.17
CA THR A 76 -11.12 2.05 -2.07
C THR A 76 -10.66 2.08 -3.50
N HIS A 77 -11.50 1.61 -4.41
CA HIS A 77 -11.19 1.47 -5.83
C HIS A 77 -12.19 2.24 -6.68
N LYS A 78 -11.69 2.81 -7.79
CA LYS A 78 -12.53 3.38 -8.84
C LYS A 78 -12.01 2.87 -10.18
N THR A 79 -12.85 2.19 -10.95
CA THR A 79 -12.46 1.74 -12.29
C THR A 79 -12.49 2.92 -13.25
N LEU A 80 -11.34 3.23 -13.86
CA LEU A 80 -11.20 4.31 -14.82
C LEU A 80 -11.44 3.82 -16.25
N LYS A 81 -10.99 2.60 -16.55
CA LYS A 81 -11.06 2.04 -17.88
C LYS A 81 -11.09 0.53 -17.80
N GLU A 82 -11.93 -0.08 -18.61
CA GLU A 82 -12.06 -1.54 -18.66
C GLU A 82 -12.20 -2.00 -20.10
N ARG A 83 -11.34 -2.92 -20.51
CA ARG A 83 -11.41 -3.65 -21.76
C ARG A 83 -11.25 -5.13 -21.47
N ALA A 84 -11.48 -6.00 -22.47
CA ALA A 84 -11.52 -7.45 -22.26
C ALA A 84 -10.37 -8.02 -21.42
N ASN A 85 -9.13 -7.54 -21.65
CA ASN A 85 -7.92 -8.08 -21.03
C ASN A 85 -7.15 -7.04 -20.20
N VAL A 86 -7.68 -5.82 -20.04
CA VAL A 86 -7.00 -4.73 -19.36
C VAL A 86 -7.98 -3.95 -18.49
N VAL A 87 -7.62 -3.75 -17.23
CA VAL A 87 -8.39 -2.91 -16.31
C VAL A 87 -7.46 -1.88 -15.69
N VAL A 88 -7.87 -0.62 -15.73
CA VAL A 88 -7.19 0.48 -15.07
C VAL A 88 -8.06 0.95 -13.90
N ASN A 89 -7.52 0.85 -12.70
CA ASN A 89 -8.16 1.32 -11.47
C ASN A 89 -7.38 2.48 -10.88
N GLU A 90 -8.12 3.40 -10.30
CA GLU A 90 -7.57 4.36 -9.35
C GLU A 90 -7.88 3.87 -7.94
N VAL A 91 -6.86 3.77 -7.12
CA VAL A 91 -6.94 3.22 -5.76
C VAL A 91 -6.58 4.31 -4.77
N TYR A 92 -7.37 4.46 -3.74
CA TYR A 92 -7.14 5.44 -2.68
C TYR A 92 -6.91 4.73 -1.37
N ILE A 93 -5.86 5.15 -0.65
CA ILE A 93 -5.56 4.66 0.68
C ILE A 93 -5.75 5.80 1.67
N HIS A 94 -6.69 5.62 2.60
CA HIS A 94 -7.01 6.56 3.65
C HIS A 94 -6.74 5.98 5.03
N VAL A 95 -6.43 6.88 5.98
CA VAL A 95 -6.53 6.60 7.41
C VAL A 95 -7.50 7.65 7.97
N GLY A 96 -8.69 7.22 8.40
CA GLY A 96 -9.77 8.14 8.72
C GLY A 96 -10.08 9.03 7.52
N ASP A 97 -10.07 10.34 7.71
CA ASP A 97 -10.32 11.32 6.65
C ASP A 97 -9.04 11.74 5.89
N SER A 98 -7.89 11.21 6.27
CA SER A 98 -6.61 11.58 5.67
C SER A 98 -6.27 10.69 4.50
N LEU A 99 -6.13 11.27 3.30
CA LEU A 99 -5.66 10.57 2.12
C LEU A 99 -4.15 10.38 2.20
N LYS A 100 -3.70 9.13 2.20
CA LYS A 100 -2.28 8.76 2.32
C LYS A 100 -1.62 8.48 0.99
N GLN A 101 -2.30 7.78 0.10
CA GLN A 101 -1.77 7.42 -1.22
C GLN A 101 -2.87 7.46 -2.27
N THR A 102 -2.51 7.87 -3.48
CA THR A 102 -3.31 7.73 -4.69
C THR A 102 -2.52 6.88 -5.67
N ILE A 103 -3.14 5.82 -6.18
CA ILE A 103 -2.46 4.82 -7.00
C ILE A 103 -3.26 4.60 -8.28
N GLU A 104 -2.58 4.72 -9.42
CA GLU A 104 -3.13 4.23 -10.69
C GLU A 104 -2.53 2.85 -10.97
N MET A 105 -3.40 1.86 -11.06
CA MET A 105 -2.99 0.46 -11.22
C MET A 105 -3.62 -0.11 -12.49
N THR A 106 -2.77 -0.60 -13.39
CA THR A 106 -3.21 -1.34 -14.57
C THR A 106 -2.95 -2.82 -14.36
N THR A 107 -4.00 -3.62 -14.49
CA THR A 107 -3.89 -5.08 -14.46
C THR A 107 -4.23 -5.64 -15.83
N VAL A 108 -3.56 -6.74 -16.17
CA VAL A 108 -3.67 -7.39 -17.48
C VAL A 108 -3.95 -8.86 -17.27
N LYS A 109 -4.94 -9.36 -18.00
CA LYS A 109 -5.24 -10.80 -18.01
C LYS A 109 -4.24 -11.53 -18.89
N ILE A 110 -3.56 -12.52 -18.32
CA ILE A 110 -2.48 -13.25 -19.01
C ILE A 110 -3.03 -14.41 -19.84
N ILE A 111 -4.14 -14.98 -19.40
CA ILE A 111 -4.76 -16.11 -20.12
C ILE A 111 -6.21 -15.77 -20.44
#